data_dbf5d64a8edcf7cddfd0779b1a3e1c7a
#
_entry.id   dbf5d64a8edcf7cddfd0779b1a3e1c7a
#
_cell.length_a   1.000
_cell.length_b   1.000
_cell.length_c   1.000
_cell.angle_alpha   90.00
_cell.angle_beta   90.00
_cell.angle_gamma   90.00
#
_symmetry.space_group_name_H-M   'P 1'
#
loop_
_entity.id
_entity.type
_entity.pdbx_description
1 polymer ?
#
loop_
_entity_poly.entity_id
_entity_poly.type
_entity_poly.pdbx_seq_one_letter_code
_entity_poly.pdbx_strand_id
1 'polypeptide(L)'
;TNYANFADSLTLKGTTTATIDRTYDMARTKTSRVHYQANQATLTFMTPRGLEMQVTFNVSNNDIAFRYTLPRPKSEEPKSAIIYTELTSFNLPDATTTFLSPQCPPMIGWENSKPSYEEEYHPDAPLTAPSQYGVGYTFPCLFHEASVFPKDKQNTSLSDVWLMVSETGVTGDYVGGRLSEYTPRKGYSIAFPQEGECNGWGDARPAIMLPGSTPWRTLTVGRSLAPIVETTIP
;
A
#
# COMPACT_ATOMS: atom_id res chain seq x y z
N THR A 1 -5.30 -13.67 10.15
CA THR A 1 -6.40 -13.19 11.00
C THR A 1 -6.61 -14.11 12.21
N ASN A 2 -7.47 -13.67 13.12
CA ASN A 2 -7.83 -14.48 14.32
C ASN A 2 -8.60 -15.76 14.00
N TYR A 3 -9.19 -15.92 12.82
CA TYR A 3 -10.01 -17.11 12.48
C TYR A 3 -9.48 -17.90 11.27
N ALA A 4 -8.60 -17.34 10.47
CA ALA A 4 -8.05 -17.99 9.28
C ALA A 4 -6.64 -17.48 8.94
N ASN A 5 -5.86 -18.35 8.32
CA ASN A 5 -4.66 -17.98 7.59
C ASN A 5 -5.04 -17.84 6.11
N PHE A 6 -4.90 -16.62 5.56
CA PHE A 6 -5.11 -16.31 4.15
C PHE A 6 -3.78 -16.13 3.39
N ALA A 7 -2.67 -16.54 3.97
CA ALA A 7 -1.34 -16.41 3.37
C ALA A 7 -0.84 -17.69 2.73
N ASP A 8 -1.53 -18.81 2.95
CA ASP A 8 -1.05 -20.13 2.56
C ASP A 8 -2.14 -20.94 1.87
N SER A 9 -1.72 -21.71 0.86
CA SER A 9 -2.55 -22.71 0.16
C SER A 9 -3.88 -22.17 -0.40
N LEU A 10 -3.88 -20.93 -0.87
CA LEU A 10 -5.04 -20.33 -1.50
C LEU A 10 -5.28 -20.89 -2.91
N THR A 11 -6.54 -21.20 -3.22
CA THR A 11 -6.97 -21.59 -4.57
C THR A 11 -7.80 -20.49 -5.18
N LEU A 12 -7.45 -20.04 -6.39
CA LEU A 12 -8.28 -19.11 -7.16
C LEU A 12 -9.57 -19.80 -7.58
N LYS A 13 -10.70 -19.23 -7.22
CA LYS A 13 -12.04 -19.74 -7.51
C LYS A 13 -12.73 -19.03 -8.66
N GLY A 14 -12.41 -17.78 -8.87
CA GLY A 14 -13.00 -17.01 -9.96
C GLY A 14 -12.43 -15.62 -10.07
N THR A 15 -12.68 -15.01 -11.19
CA THR A 15 -12.32 -13.62 -11.49
C THR A 15 -13.53 -12.95 -12.12
N THR A 16 -13.85 -11.76 -11.63
CA THR A 16 -14.84 -10.87 -12.26
C THR A 16 -14.16 -9.59 -12.69
N THR A 17 -14.60 -9.02 -13.81
CA THR A 17 -14.07 -7.76 -14.33
C THR A 17 -15.18 -6.75 -14.51
N ALA A 18 -14.84 -5.48 -14.39
CA ALA A 18 -15.72 -4.34 -14.63
C ALA A 18 -14.91 -3.15 -15.13
N THR A 19 -15.59 -2.16 -15.69
CA THR A 19 -15.02 -0.83 -15.95
C THR A 19 -15.60 0.16 -14.96
N ILE A 20 -14.74 1.05 -14.46
CA ILE A 20 -15.14 2.19 -13.65
C ILE A 20 -15.09 3.42 -14.53
N ASP A 21 -16.16 4.17 -14.57
CA ASP A 21 -16.27 5.46 -15.22
C ASP A 21 -17.16 6.34 -14.36
N ARG A 22 -16.57 7.26 -13.61
CA ARG A 22 -17.32 8.13 -12.72
C ARG A 22 -16.64 9.48 -12.53
N THR A 23 -17.45 10.50 -12.32
CA THR A 23 -16.99 11.84 -11.96
C THR A 23 -17.35 12.13 -10.51
N TYR A 24 -16.43 12.72 -9.77
CA TYR A 24 -16.65 13.17 -8.40
C TYR A 24 -15.89 14.46 -8.11
N ASP A 25 -16.34 15.17 -7.10
CA ASP A 25 -15.72 16.43 -6.67
C ASP A 25 -14.86 16.20 -5.43
N MET A 26 -13.71 16.86 -5.39
CA MET A 26 -12.74 16.81 -4.30
C MET A 26 -12.49 18.24 -3.78
N ALA A 27 -12.91 18.52 -2.57
CA ALA A 27 -12.98 19.89 -2.04
C ALA A 27 -11.60 20.52 -1.73
N ARG A 28 -10.55 19.75 -1.56
CA ARG A 28 -9.25 20.21 -1.03
C ARG A 28 -8.04 19.56 -1.68
N THR A 29 -8.12 19.30 -2.97
CA THR A 29 -7.01 18.70 -3.74
C THR A 29 -6.63 19.58 -4.91
N LYS A 30 -5.53 19.21 -5.59
CA LYS A 30 -5.01 19.88 -6.77
C LYS A 30 -6.00 19.97 -7.96
N THR A 31 -7.04 19.10 -7.97
CA THR A 31 -8.10 19.08 -8.97
C THR A 31 -9.43 18.93 -8.25
N SER A 32 -10.32 19.94 -8.41
CA SER A 32 -11.62 19.95 -7.70
C SER A 32 -12.64 18.99 -8.30
N ARG A 33 -12.52 18.63 -9.58
CA ARG A 33 -13.42 17.68 -10.25
C ARG A 33 -12.61 16.64 -11.00
N VAL A 34 -12.79 15.38 -10.62
CA VAL A 34 -12.04 14.25 -11.15
C VAL A 34 -12.95 13.36 -11.98
N HIS A 35 -12.56 13.06 -13.21
CA HIS A 35 -13.14 12.00 -14.03
C HIS A 35 -12.26 10.77 -13.90
N TYR A 36 -12.70 9.80 -13.10
CA TYR A 36 -11.94 8.59 -12.82
C TYR A 36 -12.40 7.45 -13.71
N GLN A 37 -11.48 6.94 -14.52
CA GLN A 37 -11.67 5.77 -15.39
C GLN A 37 -10.64 4.71 -15.05
N ALA A 38 -11.10 3.48 -14.84
CA ALA A 38 -10.24 2.35 -14.52
C ALA A 38 -10.85 1.02 -14.99
N ASN A 39 -10.00 0.05 -15.27
CA ASN A 39 -10.39 -1.34 -15.36
C ASN A 39 -10.32 -1.98 -13.98
N GLN A 40 -11.35 -2.70 -13.59
CA GLN A 40 -11.40 -3.40 -12.31
C GLN A 40 -11.35 -4.91 -12.53
N ALA A 41 -10.58 -5.59 -11.69
CA ALA A 41 -10.62 -7.05 -11.58
C ALA A 41 -10.73 -7.44 -10.10
N THR A 42 -11.67 -8.33 -9.79
CA THR A 42 -11.80 -8.93 -8.46
C THR A 42 -11.54 -10.43 -8.57
N LEU A 43 -10.50 -10.87 -7.87
CA LEU A 43 -10.11 -12.27 -7.78
C LEU A 43 -10.61 -12.84 -6.45
N THR A 44 -11.33 -13.94 -6.51
CA THR A 44 -11.84 -14.64 -5.33
C THR A 44 -10.98 -15.87 -5.06
N PHE A 45 -10.37 -15.89 -3.90
CA PHE A 45 -9.55 -17.00 -3.40
C PHE A 45 -10.26 -17.74 -2.27
N MET A 46 -9.92 -19.01 -2.12
CA MET A 46 -10.47 -19.86 -1.07
C MET A 46 -9.34 -20.60 -0.35
N THR A 47 -9.42 -20.61 0.97
CA THR A 47 -8.56 -21.46 1.82
C THR A 47 -8.97 -22.92 1.70
N PRO A 48 -8.12 -23.89 2.11
CA PRO A 48 -8.48 -25.29 2.20
C PRO A 48 -9.70 -25.59 3.09
N ARG A 49 -10.00 -24.68 4.04
CA ARG A 49 -11.15 -24.78 4.96
C ARG A 49 -12.44 -24.15 4.38
N GLY A 50 -12.42 -23.69 3.13
CA GLY A 50 -13.58 -23.09 2.47
C GLY A 50 -13.88 -21.64 2.85
N LEU A 51 -12.92 -20.92 3.43
CA LEU A 51 -13.06 -19.49 3.74
C LEU A 51 -12.57 -18.65 2.57
N GLU A 52 -13.32 -17.62 2.23
CA GLU A 52 -13.04 -16.76 1.08
C GLU A 52 -12.27 -15.51 1.46
N MET A 53 -11.41 -15.07 0.54
CA MET A 53 -10.78 -13.75 0.50
C MET A 53 -10.84 -13.24 -0.93
N GLN A 54 -11.13 -11.97 -1.09
CA GLN A 54 -11.11 -11.30 -2.40
C GLN A 54 -9.97 -10.31 -2.47
N VAL A 55 -9.38 -10.19 -3.66
CA VAL A 55 -8.42 -9.12 -3.98
C VAL A 55 -9.00 -8.34 -5.14
N THR A 56 -9.27 -7.06 -4.95
CA THR A 56 -9.78 -6.17 -6.00
C THR A 56 -8.68 -5.25 -6.45
N PHE A 57 -8.43 -5.22 -7.76
CA PHE A 57 -7.52 -4.29 -8.43
C PHE A 57 -8.32 -3.29 -9.24
N ASN A 58 -7.94 -2.02 -9.17
CA ASN A 58 -8.33 -0.95 -10.09
C ASN A 58 -7.09 -0.48 -10.81
N VAL A 59 -7.11 -0.49 -12.13
CA VAL A 59 -5.97 -0.09 -12.96
C VAL A 59 -6.43 1.04 -13.89
N SER A 60 -5.86 2.21 -13.70
CA SER A 60 -6.02 3.38 -14.54
C SER A 60 -4.74 3.64 -15.36
N ASN A 61 -4.62 4.78 -16.03
CA ASN A 61 -3.47 5.03 -16.90
C ASN A 61 -2.12 5.04 -16.18
N ASN A 62 -2.06 5.63 -14.99
CA ASN A 62 -0.82 5.76 -14.22
C ASN A 62 -0.91 5.13 -12.83
N ASP A 63 -2.09 4.68 -12.42
CA ASP A 63 -2.33 4.24 -11.06
C ASP A 63 -2.85 2.81 -11.01
N ILE A 64 -2.35 2.06 -10.04
CA ILE A 64 -2.86 0.76 -9.64
C ILE A 64 -3.29 0.90 -8.18
N ALA A 65 -4.53 0.57 -7.88
CA ALA A 65 -5.01 0.45 -6.52
C ALA A 65 -5.50 -0.96 -6.27
N PHE A 66 -5.17 -1.53 -5.11
CA PHE A 66 -5.71 -2.84 -4.74
C PHE A 66 -6.02 -2.90 -3.25
N ARG A 67 -6.96 -3.76 -2.90
CA ARG A 67 -7.33 -4.05 -1.50
C ARG A 67 -7.78 -5.48 -1.31
N TYR A 68 -7.73 -5.93 -0.09
CA TYR A 68 -8.29 -7.21 0.34
C TYR A 68 -9.68 -7.00 0.93
N THR A 69 -10.59 -7.93 0.61
CA THR A 69 -11.92 -7.99 1.20
C THR A 69 -12.11 -9.36 1.82
N LEU A 70 -12.57 -9.39 3.06
CA LEU A 70 -12.96 -10.61 3.76
C LEU A 70 -14.49 -10.67 3.77
N PRO A 71 -15.12 -11.55 2.99
CA PRO A 71 -16.55 -11.78 3.04
C PRO A 71 -16.96 -12.34 4.41
N ARG A 72 -18.21 -12.18 4.75
CA ARG A 72 -18.76 -12.84 5.93
C ARG A 72 -18.76 -14.36 5.72
N PRO A 73 -18.23 -15.16 6.65
CA PRO A 73 -18.32 -16.60 6.54
C PRO A 73 -19.78 -17.07 6.50
N LYS A 74 -20.03 -18.20 5.86
CA LYS A 74 -21.38 -18.81 5.80
C LYS A 74 -21.92 -19.24 7.17
N SER A 75 -21.01 -19.64 8.07
CA SER A 75 -21.31 -19.73 9.50
C SER A 75 -21.45 -18.31 10.02
N GLU A 76 -22.46 -17.99 10.80
CA GLU A 76 -22.70 -16.64 11.31
C GLU A 76 -21.54 -16.07 12.14
N GLU A 77 -20.61 -16.86 12.55
CA GLU A 77 -19.39 -16.50 13.28
C GLU A 77 -18.12 -16.78 12.47
N PRO A 78 -17.05 -15.96 12.56
CA PRO A 78 -17.01 -14.71 13.34
C PRO A 78 -17.68 -13.53 12.61
N LYS A 79 -18.15 -12.54 13.40
CA LYS A 79 -18.73 -11.29 12.89
C LYS A 79 -17.68 -10.22 12.58
N SER A 80 -16.47 -10.39 13.10
CA SER A 80 -15.34 -9.48 12.93
C SER A 80 -14.04 -10.24 12.74
N ALA A 81 -13.06 -9.61 12.15
CA ALA A 81 -11.73 -10.15 11.94
C ALA A 81 -10.68 -9.22 12.55
N ILE A 82 -9.81 -9.77 13.40
CA ILE A 82 -8.57 -9.10 13.81
C ILE A 82 -7.51 -9.47 12.77
N ILE A 83 -6.89 -8.48 12.14
CA ILE A 83 -5.83 -8.68 11.15
C ILE A 83 -4.50 -8.62 11.89
N TYR A 84 -3.81 -9.74 12.02
CA TYR A 84 -2.52 -9.78 12.70
C TYR A 84 -1.38 -9.23 11.86
N THR A 85 -1.42 -9.51 10.58
CA THR A 85 -0.43 -9.07 9.59
C THR A 85 -1.06 -8.94 8.21
N GLU A 86 -0.54 -8.02 7.42
CA GLU A 86 -0.75 -7.93 5.99
C GLU A 86 0.58 -8.28 5.28
N LEU A 87 0.56 -9.31 4.42
CA LEU A 87 1.77 -9.81 3.78
C LEU A 87 2.08 -9.14 2.44
N THR A 88 1.38 -8.06 2.12
CA THR A 88 1.70 -7.23 0.95
C THR A 88 3.14 -6.77 1.02
N SER A 89 3.87 -6.97 -0.07
CA SER A 89 5.24 -6.50 -0.20
C SER A 89 5.51 -5.94 -1.59
N PHE A 90 6.45 -5.00 -1.66
CA PHE A 90 6.89 -4.34 -2.87
C PHE A 90 8.36 -4.68 -3.08
N ASN A 91 8.60 -5.59 -4.03
CA ASN A 91 9.94 -6.00 -4.41
C ASN A 91 10.34 -5.24 -5.66
N LEU A 92 11.37 -4.43 -5.56
CA LEU A 92 11.84 -3.53 -6.61
C LEU A 92 13.21 -4.01 -7.13
N PRO A 93 13.59 -3.64 -8.36
CA PRO A 93 14.92 -3.93 -8.89
C PRO A 93 16.03 -3.38 -8.00
N ASP A 94 17.15 -4.08 -7.90
CA ASP A 94 18.27 -3.73 -7.00
C ASP A 94 18.88 -2.34 -7.26
N ALA A 95 18.77 -1.85 -8.51
CA ALA A 95 19.27 -0.53 -8.91
C ALA A 95 18.33 0.64 -8.52
N THR A 96 17.17 0.34 -7.94
CA THR A 96 16.21 1.36 -7.52
C THR A 96 16.78 2.20 -6.37
N THR A 97 16.63 3.51 -6.49
CA THR A 97 16.90 4.46 -5.41
C THR A 97 15.59 4.92 -4.76
N THR A 98 15.70 5.45 -3.55
CA THR A 98 14.55 5.81 -2.73
C THR A 98 14.57 7.29 -2.36
N PHE A 99 13.38 7.85 -2.18
CA PHE A 99 13.15 9.15 -1.59
C PHE A 99 12.09 8.98 -0.50
N LEU A 100 12.53 8.67 0.71
CA LEU A 100 11.70 8.20 1.80
C LEU A 100 11.86 9.06 3.06
N SER A 101 10.76 9.27 3.77
CA SER A 101 10.76 9.83 5.12
C SER A 101 10.75 8.69 6.12
N PRO A 102 11.82 8.53 6.94
CA PRO A 102 11.83 7.51 7.97
C PRO A 102 10.81 7.83 9.06
N GLN A 103 10.23 6.80 9.64
CA GLN A 103 9.37 6.93 10.80
C GLN A 103 10.20 6.79 12.07
N CYS A 104 9.92 7.59 13.09
CA CYS A 104 10.53 7.43 14.40
C CYS A 104 9.69 6.49 15.29
N PRO A 105 10.29 5.88 16.34
CA PRO A 105 9.51 5.21 17.38
C PRO A 105 8.60 6.19 18.11
N PRO A 106 7.44 5.73 18.62
CA PRO A 106 6.51 6.58 19.35
C PRO A 106 7.19 7.34 20.51
N MET A 107 6.76 8.56 20.76
CA MET A 107 7.21 9.43 21.84
C MET A 107 8.67 9.89 21.77
N ILE A 108 9.33 9.74 20.60
CA ILE A 108 10.66 10.32 20.34
C ILE A 108 10.67 11.12 19.04
N GLY A 109 11.77 11.82 18.75
CA GLY A 109 11.90 12.61 17.53
C GLY A 109 10.79 13.66 17.41
N TRP A 110 10.27 13.81 16.21
CA TRP A 110 9.17 14.73 15.92
C TRP A 110 7.88 14.40 16.68
N GLU A 111 7.59 13.15 16.91
CA GLU A 111 6.40 12.72 17.63
C GLU A 111 6.37 13.24 19.08
N ASN A 112 7.52 13.37 19.72
CA ASN A 112 7.62 13.93 21.06
C ASN A 112 7.15 15.39 21.16
N SER A 113 7.22 16.15 20.08
CA SER A 113 6.85 17.58 20.03
C SER A 113 5.74 17.90 19.02
N LYS A 114 5.43 16.98 18.12
CA LYS A 114 4.49 17.11 17.01
C LYS A 114 3.65 15.84 16.89
N PRO A 115 2.41 15.93 16.38
CA PRO A 115 1.58 14.76 16.12
C PRO A 115 1.96 14.04 14.80
N SER A 116 3.24 13.98 14.46
CA SER A 116 3.77 13.40 13.24
C SER A 116 4.99 12.55 13.56
N TYR A 117 5.13 11.44 12.83
CA TYR A 117 6.26 10.53 12.91
C TYR A 117 7.28 10.78 11.79
N GLU A 118 7.00 11.72 10.90
CA GLU A 118 7.86 12.04 9.77
C GLU A 118 9.15 12.73 10.24
N GLU A 119 10.24 12.30 9.65
CA GLU A 119 11.56 12.84 9.84
C GLU A 119 12.11 13.39 8.51
N GLU A 120 13.34 13.82 8.47
CA GLU A 120 13.97 14.35 7.27
C GLU A 120 14.04 13.29 6.16
N TYR A 121 13.66 13.67 4.93
CA TYR A 121 13.74 12.78 3.77
C TYR A 121 15.17 12.42 3.41
N HIS A 122 15.41 11.15 3.10
CA HIS A 122 16.68 10.64 2.61
C HIS A 122 16.61 10.41 1.10
N PRO A 123 17.13 11.36 0.28
CA PRO A 123 17.11 11.24 -1.17
C PRO A 123 18.18 10.28 -1.69
N ASP A 124 17.87 9.64 -2.83
CA ASP A 124 18.79 8.81 -3.61
C ASP A 124 19.50 7.70 -2.83
N ALA A 125 18.88 7.23 -1.75
CA ALA A 125 19.42 6.13 -0.96
C ALA A 125 19.19 4.79 -1.68
N PRO A 126 20.11 3.79 -1.57
CA PRO A 126 19.87 2.46 -2.09
C PRO A 126 18.76 1.75 -1.29
N LEU A 127 18.05 0.81 -1.92
CA LEU A 127 16.98 0.04 -1.26
C LEU A 127 17.40 -0.57 0.08
N THR A 128 18.66 -0.99 0.17
CA THR A 128 19.21 -1.66 1.36
C THR A 128 19.63 -0.72 2.48
N ALA A 129 19.54 0.60 2.27
CA ALA A 129 19.82 1.55 3.34
C ALA A 129 18.80 1.37 4.46
N PRO A 130 19.23 1.22 5.72
CA PRO A 130 18.30 1.15 6.84
C PRO A 130 17.67 2.53 7.08
N SER A 131 16.43 2.55 7.57
CA SER A 131 15.84 3.79 8.06
C SER A 131 16.56 4.26 9.31
N GLN A 132 16.45 5.56 9.60
CA GLN A 132 17.17 6.20 10.71
C GLN A 132 16.97 5.49 12.06
N TYR A 133 15.76 4.96 12.30
CA TYR A 133 15.41 4.32 13.57
C TYR A 133 15.14 2.83 13.45
N GLY A 134 15.27 2.23 12.26
CA GLY A 134 15.01 0.81 12.03
C GLY A 134 13.54 0.40 12.12
N VAL A 135 12.61 1.35 11.98
CA VAL A 135 11.17 1.09 12.08
C VAL A 135 10.40 1.31 10.77
N GLY A 136 11.11 1.64 9.70
CA GLY A 136 10.54 1.81 8.37
C GLY A 136 10.16 3.25 8.03
N TYR A 137 9.18 3.42 7.13
CA TYR A 137 8.95 4.68 6.42
C TYR A 137 7.48 5.04 6.36
N THR A 138 7.20 6.34 6.48
CA THR A 138 5.85 6.92 6.38
C THR A 138 5.42 7.05 4.91
N PHE A 139 4.15 6.79 4.61
CA PHE A 139 3.58 7.07 3.30
C PHE A 139 3.38 8.58 3.06
N PRO A 140 3.50 9.04 1.79
CA PRO A 140 3.84 8.31 0.58
C PRO A 140 5.34 8.01 0.46
N CYS A 141 5.68 6.92 -0.21
CA CYS A 141 7.04 6.45 -0.45
C CYS A 141 7.37 6.53 -1.94
N LEU A 142 8.42 7.26 -2.31
CA LEU A 142 8.83 7.46 -3.70
C LEU A 142 10.09 6.68 -4.02
N PHE A 143 10.10 6.05 -5.20
CA PHE A 143 11.17 5.22 -5.73
C PHE A 143 11.51 5.65 -7.15
N HIS A 144 12.78 5.53 -7.51
CA HIS A 144 13.29 5.85 -8.84
C HIS A 144 14.17 4.72 -9.37
N GLU A 145 13.86 4.24 -10.57
CA GLU A 145 14.65 3.26 -11.30
C GLU A 145 15.14 3.87 -12.61
N ALA A 146 16.44 4.06 -12.72
CA ALA A 146 17.08 4.76 -13.84
C ALA A 146 17.31 3.90 -15.09
N SER A 147 17.00 2.59 -15.10
CA SER A 147 17.29 1.73 -16.25
C SER A 147 16.57 0.38 -16.26
N VAL A 148 15.24 0.41 -16.30
CA VAL A 148 14.41 -0.82 -16.25
C VAL A 148 14.45 -1.65 -17.53
N PHE A 149 14.80 -1.09 -18.69
CA PHE A 149 14.76 -1.82 -19.95
C PHE A 149 16.15 -2.00 -20.57
N PRO A 150 16.45 -3.22 -21.08
CA PRO A 150 17.68 -3.42 -21.83
C PRO A 150 17.71 -2.39 -22.97
N LYS A 151 18.84 -1.72 -23.11
CA LYS A 151 19.10 -0.81 -24.21
C LYS A 151 18.98 -1.59 -25.51
N ASP A 152 17.86 -1.47 -26.19
CA ASP A 152 17.84 -1.76 -27.61
C ASP A 152 18.87 -0.81 -28.24
N LYS A 153 19.83 -1.36 -28.96
CA LYS A 153 21.01 -0.66 -29.48
C LYS A 153 20.68 0.54 -30.39
N GLN A 154 19.39 0.83 -30.59
CA GLN A 154 18.88 1.93 -31.44
C GLN A 154 18.08 3.00 -30.68
N ASN A 155 17.75 2.80 -29.41
CA ASN A 155 16.99 3.78 -28.65
C ASN A 155 17.72 4.12 -27.34
N THR A 156 18.49 5.23 -27.37
CA THR A 156 19.34 5.68 -26.26
C THR A 156 18.60 6.49 -25.19
N SER A 157 17.27 6.52 -25.19
CA SER A 157 16.53 7.16 -24.12
C SER A 157 16.48 6.21 -22.92
N LEU A 158 17.24 6.53 -21.89
CA LEU A 158 17.07 5.99 -20.54
C LEU A 158 15.59 6.16 -20.16
N SER A 159 14.91 5.07 -19.94
CA SER A 159 13.53 5.17 -19.45
C SER A 159 13.59 5.16 -17.93
N ASP A 160 13.63 6.34 -17.35
CA ASP A 160 13.37 6.50 -15.92
C ASP A 160 11.96 5.98 -15.59
N VAL A 161 11.85 5.27 -14.51
CA VAL A 161 10.57 4.88 -13.93
C VAL A 161 10.50 5.42 -12.51
N TRP A 162 9.49 6.22 -12.28
CA TRP A 162 9.13 6.73 -10.96
C TRP A 162 7.93 5.94 -10.44
N LEU A 163 8.01 5.50 -9.22
CA LEU A 163 6.97 4.76 -8.54
C LEU A 163 6.70 5.40 -7.19
N MET A 164 5.46 5.78 -6.94
CA MET A 164 5.00 6.19 -5.62
C MET A 164 4.12 5.08 -5.04
N VAL A 165 4.43 4.64 -3.84
CA VAL A 165 3.61 3.71 -3.06
C VAL A 165 2.95 4.48 -1.93
N SER A 166 1.64 4.30 -1.78
CA SER A 166 0.87 4.95 -0.72
C SER A 166 -0.36 4.11 -0.36
N GLU A 167 -1.22 4.66 0.47
CA GLU A 167 -2.52 4.09 0.80
C GLU A 167 -3.62 5.16 0.74
N THR A 168 -4.85 4.72 0.54
CA THR A 168 -6.03 5.59 0.59
C THR A 168 -7.26 4.85 1.11
N GLY A 169 -8.25 5.62 1.51
CA GLY A 169 -9.50 5.04 2.03
C GLY A 169 -9.35 4.44 3.42
N VAL A 170 -8.40 4.93 4.21
CA VAL A 170 -8.29 4.60 5.64
C VAL A 170 -9.51 5.19 6.36
N THR A 171 -10.25 4.34 7.02
CA THR A 171 -11.45 4.70 7.81
C THR A 171 -11.22 4.35 9.27
N GLY A 172 -12.16 4.72 10.13
CA GLY A 172 -12.11 4.35 11.55
C GLY A 172 -12.14 2.84 11.83
N ASP A 173 -12.42 2.02 10.81
CA ASP A 173 -12.45 0.55 10.92
C ASP A 173 -11.08 -0.11 10.66
N TYR A 174 -10.07 0.67 10.28
CA TYR A 174 -8.74 0.17 9.97
C TYR A 174 -7.66 1.12 10.46
N VAL A 175 -6.44 0.63 10.56
CA VAL A 175 -5.27 1.43 10.92
C VAL A 175 -4.58 1.99 9.68
N GLY A 176 -3.95 3.15 9.79
CA GLY A 176 -2.99 3.62 8.80
C GLY A 176 -1.78 2.69 8.72
N GLY A 177 -1.27 2.45 7.52
CA GLY A 177 -0.09 1.63 7.28
C GLY A 177 1.17 2.47 7.12
N ARG A 178 2.29 1.78 7.07
CA ARG A 178 3.61 2.29 6.72
C ARG A 178 4.39 1.24 5.95
N LEU A 179 5.53 1.58 5.35
CA LEU A 179 6.46 0.57 4.85
C LEU A 179 7.41 0.10 5.96
N SER A 180 7.68 -1.19 5.97
CA SER A 180 8.70 -1.80 6.82
C SER A 180 10.10 -1.38 6.39
N GLU A 181 11.13 -1.83 7.12
CA GLU A 181 12.48 -1.93 6.60
C GLU A 181 12.52 -2.82 5.35
N TYR A 182 13.51 -2.55 4.48
CA TYR A 182 13.80 -3.43 3.34
C TYR A 182 14.29 -4.79 3.82
N THR A 183 13.77 -5.83 3.20
CA THR A 183 14.24 -7.20 3.43
C THR A 183 14.66 -7.82 2.09
N PRO A 184 15.90 -8.33 1.96
CA PRO A 184 16.34 -8.99 0.73
C PRO A 184 15.36 -10.06 0.25
N ARG A 185 15.08 -10.08 -1.05
CA ARG A 185 14.12 -10.97 -1.73
C ARG A 185 12.63 -10.75 -1.42
N LYS A 186 12.32 -10.00 -0.38
CA LYS A 186 10.93 -9.66 -0.02
C LYS A 186 10.59 -8.20 -0.36
N GLY A 187 11.57 -7.31 -0.30
CA GLY A 187 11.38 -5.88 -0.48
C GLY A 187 10.82 -5.21 0.77
N TYR A 188 10.06 -4.15 0.56
CA TYR A 188 9.33 -3.42 1.61
C TYR A 188 7.96 -4.08 1.80
N SER A 189 7.54 -4.27 3.03
CA SER A 189 6.21 -4.81 3.36
C SER A 189 5.32 -3.76 3.99
N ILE A 190 4.01 -3.93 3.88
CA ILE A 190 3.08 -3.17 4.72
C ILE A 190 3.31 -3.55 6.17
N ALA A 191 3.46 -2.54 7.02
CA ALA A 191 3.55 -2.68 8.45
C ALA A 191 2.43 -1.88 9.12
N PHE A 192 1.92 -2.40 10.23
CA PHE A 192 0.92 -1.74 11.06
C PHE A 192 1.58 -0.71 11.99
N PRO A 193 0.79 0.12 12.67
CA PRO A 193 1.28 1.04 13.69
C PRO A 193 2.21 0.34 14.68
N GLN A 194 3.14 1.10 15.22
CA GLN A 194 4.07 0.59 16.23
C GLN A 194 3.36 0.47 17.58
N GLU A 195 3.81 -0.46 18.40
CA GLU A 195 3.36 -0.53 19.78
C GLU A 195 3.71 0.79 20.50
N GLY A 196 2.75 1.35 21.21
CA GLY A 196 2.91 2.64 21.91
C GLY A 196 2.42 3.86 21.10
N GLU A 197 2.06 3.72 19.84
CA GLU A 197 1.39 4.81 19.11
C GLU A 197 0.06 5.22 19.80
N CYS A 198 -0.38 6.45 19.54
CA CYS A 198 -1.54 7.04 20.23
C CYS A 198 -1.40 7.03 21.77
N ASN A 199 -0.19 7.26 22.28
CA ASN A 199 0.14 7.19 23.71
C ASN A 199 -0.17 5.82 24.36
N GLY A 200 -0.09 4.74 23.57
CA GLY A 200 -0.40 3.39 24.02
C GLY A 200 -1.90 3.08 24.15
N TRP A 201 -2.77 3.91 23.62
CA TRP A 201 -4.21 3.65 23.60
C TRP A 201 -4.58 2.74 22.44
N GLY A 202 -5.19 1.60 22.76
CA GLY A 202 -5.66 0.64 21.77
C GLY A 202 -4.60 -0.36 21.30
N ASP A 203 -4.99 -1.18 20.33
CA ASP A 203 -4.16 -2.18 19.68
C ASP A 203 -3.71 -1.67 18.31
N ALA A 204 -2.47 -1.90 17.94
CA ALA A 204 -1.96 -1.58 16.61
C ALA A 204 -2.57 -2.46 15.50
N ARG A 205 -3.23 -3.54 15.85
CA ARG A 205 -3.86 -4.46 14.89
C ARG A 205 -5.28 -4.04 14.58
N PRO A 206 -5.65 -3.89 13.30
CA PRO A 206 -7.03 -3.54 12.94
C PRO A 206 -8.00 -4.67 13.24
N ALA A 207 -9.21 -4.30 13.64
CA ALA A 207 -10.35 -5.19 13.82
C ALA A 207 -11.52 -4.72 12.97
N ILE A 208 -11.79 -5.43 11.88
CA ILE A 208 -12.83 -5.06 10.91
C ILE A 208 -14.10 -5.88 11.12
N MET A 209 -15.25 -5.25 10.93
CA MET A 209 -16.52 -5.96 10.82
C MET A 209 -16.59 -6.74 9.51
N LEU A 210 -17.18 -7.93 9.52
CA LEU A 210 -17.34 -8.75 8.31
C LEU A 210 -18.75 -8.61 7.71
N PRO A 211 -18.88 -8.40 6.39
CA PRO A 211 -17.81 -8.29 5.41
C PRO A 211 -17.03 -6.98 5.57
N GLY A 212 -15.71 -7.01 5.39
CA GLY A 212 -14.87 -5.84 5.55
C GLY A 212 -13.67 -5.85 4.62
N SER A 213 -13.07 -4.67 4.41
CA SER A 213 -11.94 -4.51 3.51
C SER A 213 -10.80 -3.74 4.17
N THR A 214 -9.58 -4.01 3.70
CA THR A 214 -8.43 -3.15 4.01
C THR A 214 -8.57 -1.80 3.31
N PRO A 215 -7.80 -0.78 3.70
CA PRO A 215 -7.55 0.37 2.85
C PRO A 215 -7.01 -0.06 1.48
N TRP A 216 -7.10 0.83 0.51
CA TRP A 216 -6.46 0.63 -0.78
C TRP A 216 -4.95 0.86 -0.66
N ARG A 217 -4.18 -0.05 -1.21
CA ARG A 217 -2.75 0.14 -1.49
C ARG A 217 -2.63 0.69 -2.88
N THR A 218 -1.91 1.80 -3.03
CA THR A 218 -1.82 2.53 -4.30
C THR A 218 -0.39 2.56 -4.81
N LEU A 219 -0.26 2.41 -6.12
CA LEU A 219 0.98 2.57 -6.85
C LEU A 219 0.72 3.55 -7.98
N THR A 220 1.42 4.66 -7.99
CA THR A 220 1.43 5.60 -9.11
C THR A 220 2.73 5.47 -9.86
N VAL A 221 2.66 5.22 -11.16
CA VAL A 221 3.82 4.93 -12.02
C VAL A 221 3.95 5.97 -13.12
N GLY A 222 5.16 6.45 -13.35
CA GLY A 222 5.42 7.41 -14.42
C GLY A 222 6.83 7.31 -14.98
N ARG A 223 7.01 7.79 -16.20
CA ARG A 223 8.33 8.00 -16.84
C ARG A 223 8.94 9.36 -16.46
N SER A 224 8.28 10.10 -15.63
CA SER A 224 8.70 11.37 -15.03
C SER A 224 7.93 11.56 -13.74
N LEU A 225 8.24 12.59 -12.99
CA LEU A 225 7.50 12.97 -11.78
C LEU A 225 6.09 13.53 -12.07
N ALA A 226 5.76 13.88 -13.31
CA ALA A 226 4.47 14.49 -13.64
C ALA A 226 3.27 13.61 -13.20
N PRO A 227 3.17 12.32 -13.55
CA PRO A 227 2.08 11.48 -13.05
C PRO A 227 2.04 11.38 -11.51
N ILE A 228 3.19 11.41 -10.83
CA ILE A 228 3.26 11.39 -9.37
C ILE A 228 2.67 12.67 -8.77
N VAL A 229 3.01 13.81 -9.35
CA VAL A 229 2.51 15.12 -8.90
C VAL A 229 1.04 15.31 -9.26
N GLU A 230 0.60 14.78 -10.41
CA GLU A 230 -0.74 14.99 -10.96
C GLU A 230 -1.79 13.98 -10.46
N THR A 231 -1.36 12.83 -9.93
CA THR A 231 -2.33 11.81 -9.48
C THR A 231 -3.37 12.38 -8.53
N THR A 232 -4.61 11.96 -8.73
CA THR A 232 -5.77 12.31 -7.89
C THR A 232 -6.22 11.12 -7.02
N ILE A 233 -5.49 10.02 -7.05
CA ILE A 233 -5.65 8.96 -6.09
C ILE A 233 -4.98 9.43 -4.80
N PRO A 234 -5.76 9.64 -3.76
CA PRO A 234 -5.24 10.14 -2.50
C PRO A 234 -4.33 9.11 -1.88
#